data_272b35be976eb35197da183ca2496d0e
#
_entry.id   272b35be976eb35197da183ca2496d0e
#
_cell.length_a   1.000
_cell.length_b   1.000
_cell.length_c   1.000
_cell.angle_alpha   90.00
_cell.angle_beta   90.00
_cell.angle_gamma   90.00
#
_symmetry.space_group_name_H-M   'P 1'
#
loop_
_entity.id
_entity.type
_entity.pdbx_description
1 polymer ?
#
loop_
_entity_poly.entity_id
_entity_poly.type
_entity_poly.pdbx_seq_one_letter_code
_entity_poly.pdbx_strand_id
1 'polypeptide(L)' 'MDEKESRISKENRIIRKANWELDKENKELKARVKELEEENKRLDESVRALKDQLFRVMVENEELKRRN' A
#
# COMPACT_ATOMS: atom_id res chain seq x y z
N MET A 1 -45.76 13.11 -15.89
CA MET A 1 -44.81 12.05 -15.56
C MET A 1 -45.44 11.10 -14.59
N ASP A 2 -45.41 9.83 -14.87
CA ASP A 2 -45.89 8.75 -13.99
C ASP A 2 -44.98 8.70 -12.73
N GLU A 3 -45.55 8.42 -11.57
CA GLU A 3 -44.79 8.25 -10.32
C GLU A 3 -43.70 7.17 -10.43
N LYS A 4 -43.97 6.12 -11.20
CA LYS A 4 -43.04 5.03 -11.49
C LYS A 4 -41.78 5.53 -12.20
N GLU A 5 -41.94 6.35 -13.22
CA GLU A 5 -40.82 6.91 -13.97
C GLU A 5 -39.98 7.87 -13.11
N SER A 6 -40.65 8.68 -12.28
CA SER A 6 -39.97 9.59 -11.35
C SER A 6 -39.14 8.81 -10.32
N ARG A 7 -39.66 7.70 -9.81
CA ARG A 7 -38.97 6.83 -8.86
C ARG A 7 -37.75 6.16 -9.48
N ILE A 8 -37.91 5.59 -10.69
CA ILE A 8 -36.84 4.93 -11.43
C ILE A 8 -35.75 5.94 -11.74
N SER A 9 -36.09 7.15 -12.14
CA SER A 9 -35.15 8.22 -12.41
C SER A 9 -34.33 8.60 -11.18
N LYS A 10 -34.96 8.69 -10.01
CA LYS A 10 -34.29 8.96 -8.73
C LYS A 10 -33.35 7.83 -8.35
N GLU A 11 -33.81 6.59 -8.45
CA GLU A 11 -33.02 5.39 -8.16
C GLU A 11 -31.79 5.32 -9.06
N ASN A 12 -31.95 5.57 -10.36
CA ASN A 12 -30.84 5.60 -11.29
C ASN A 12 -29.82 6.68 -10.97
N ARG A 13 -30.28 7.84 -10.52
CA ARG A 13 -29.39 8.92 -10.10
C ARG A 13 -28.56 8.52 -8.89
N ILE A 14 -29.19 7.91 -7.90
CA ILE A 14 -28.53 7.43 -6.67
C ILE A 14 -27.49 6.36 -7.03
N ILE A 15 -27.85 5.42 -7.87
CA ILE A 15 -26.95 4.34 -8.31
C ILE A 15 -25.75 4.91 -9.07
N ARG A 16 -25.96 5.85 -9.96
CA ARG A 16 -24.88 6.50 -10.71
C ARG A 16 -23.90 7.23 -9.79
N LYS A 17 -24.45 7.95 -8.80
CA LYS A 17 -23.64 8.67 -7.82
C LYS A 17 -22.82 7.70 -6.98
N ALA A 18 -23.44 6.64 -6.49
CA ALA A 18 -22.77 5.60 -5.73
C ALA A 18 -21.66 4.93 -6.55
N ASN A 19 -21.92 4.60 -7.81
CA ASN A 19 -20.94 4.00 -8.70
C ASN A 19 -19.75 4.93 -8.94
N TRP A 20 -20.01 6.21 -9.12
CA TRP A 20 -18.96 7.20 -9.32
C TRP A 20 -18.06 7.32 -8.10
N GLU A 21 -18.68 7.38 -6.90
CA GLU A 21 -17.94 7.44 -5.62
C GLU A 21 -17.11 6.18 -5.38
N LEU A 22 -17.68 5.01 -5.66
CA LEU A 22 -16.97 3.73 -5.54
C LEU A 22 -15.79 3.65 -6.51
N ASP A 23 -15.98 4.08 -7.74
CA ASP A 23 -14.91 4.10 -8.74
C ASP A 23 -13.77 5.02 -8.30
N LYS A 24 -14.11 6.20 -7.77
CA LYS A 24 -13.14 7.15 -7.26
C LYS A 24 -12.36 6.55 -6.09
N GLU A 25 -13.06 5.94 -5.12
CA GLU A 25 -12.44 5.28 -3.98
C GLU A 25 -11.53 4.14 -4.43
N ASN A 26 -11.97 3.34 -5.38
CA ASN A 26 -11.16 2.24 -5.92
C ASN A 26 -9.86 2.74 -6.54
N LYS A 27 -9.91 3.82 -7.30
CA LYS A 27 -8.72 4.43 -7.89
C LYS A 27 -7.75 4.94 -6.82
N GLU A 28 -8.28 5.61 -5.80
CA GLU A 28 -7.49 6.12 -4.68
C GLU A 28 -6.84 4.96 -3.90
N LEU A 29 -7.60 3.90 -3.64
CA LEU A 29 -7.09 2.72 -2.94
C LEU A 29 -6.02 2.00 -3.75
N LYS A 30 -6.19 1.85 -5.04
CA LYS A 30 -5.17 1.25 -5.93
C LYS A 30 -3.87 2.05 -5.92
N ALA A 31 -3.98 3.37 -5.96
CA ALA A 31 -2.80 4.25 -5.88
C ALA A 31 -2.10 4.09 -4.53
N ARG A 32 -2.87 4.03 -3.44
CA ARG A 32 -2.32 3.85 -2.10
C ARG A 32 -1.65 2.49 -1.93
N VAL A 33 -2.25 1.43 -2.44
CA VAL A 33 -1.66 0.10 -2.42
C VAL A 33 -0.30 0.11 -3.14
N LYS A 34 -0.24 0.72 -4.30
CA LYS A 34 1.01 0.83 -5.07
C LYS A 34 2.10 1.57 -4.29
N GLU A 35 1.75 2.69 -3.65
CA GLU A 35 2.68 3.45 -2.80
C GLU A 35 3.20 2.60 -1.65
N LEU A 36 2.31 1.86 -0.99
CA LEU A 36 2.67 0.99 0.12
C LEU A 36 3.56 -0.17 -0.31
N GLU A 37 3.30 -0.74 -1.47
CA GLU A 37 4.15 -1.80 -2.03
C GLU A 37 5.57 -1.29 -2.31
N GLU A 38 5.69 -0.10 -2.89
CA GLU A 38 6.98 0.53 -3.14
C GLU A 38 7.73 0.85 -1.85
N GLU A 39 7.01 1.37 -0.86
CA GLU A 39 7.56 1.66 0.46
C GLU A 39 8.03 0.39 1.17
N ASN A 40 7.23 -0.68 1.12
CA ASN A 40 7.60 -1.97 1.69
C ASN A 40 8.85 -2.53 1.03
N LYS A 41 8.97 -2.40 -0.28
CA LYS A 41 10.16 -2.85 -1.01
C LYS A 41 11.41 -2.11 -0.53
N ARG A 42 11.32 -0.78 -0.39
CA ARG A 42 12.44 0.03 0.11
C ARG A 42 12.82 -0.35 1.54
N LEU A 43 11.83 -0.56 2.39
CA LEU A 43 12.07 -0.97 3.78
C LEU A 43 12.73 -2.34 3.84
N ASP A 44 12.30 -3.27 3.02
CA ASP A 44 12.87 -4.61 2.95
C ASP A 44 14.35 -4.56 2.51
N GLU A 45 14.66 -3.75 1.50
CA GLU A 45 16.04 -3.53 1.06
C GLU A 45 16.91 -2.92 2.16
N SER A 46 16.36 -1.95 2.89
CA SER A 46 17.06 -1.32 4.02
C SER A 46 17.32 -2.32 5.14
N VAL A 47 16.35 -3.17 5.46
CA VAL A 47 16.50 -4.22 6.47
C VAL A 47 17.60 -5.20 6.07
N ARG A 48 17.63 -5.61 4.81
CA ARG A 48 18.67 -6.51 4.29
C ARG A 48 20.06 -5.90 4.41
N ALA A 49 20.18 -4.63 4.03
CA ALA A 49 21.46 -3.90 4.14
C ALA A 49 21.94 -3.81 5.60
N LEU A 50 21.03 -3.52 6.53
CA LEU A 50 21.34 -3.45 7.95
C LEU A 50 21.75 -4.82 8.50
N LYS A 51 21.09 -5.88 8.09
CA LYS A 51 21.47 -7.24 8.49
C LYS A 51 22.87 -7.60 8.00
N ASP A 52 23.21 -7.23 6.78
CA ASP A 52 24.54 -7.48 6.23
C ASP A 52 25.61 -6.71 7.00
N GLN A 53 25.35 -5.44 7.32
CA GLN A 53 26.25 -4.64 8.15
C GLN A 53 26.46 -5.24 9.54
N LEU A 54 25.36 -5.65 10.16
CA LEU A 54 25.40 -6.30 11.46
C LEU A 54 26.24 -7.58 11.45
N PHE A 55 26.04 -8.40 10.44
CA PHE A 55 26.81 -9.63 10.25
C PHE A 55 28.31 -9.33 10.13
N ARG A 56 28.67 -8.35 9.32
CA ARG A 56 30.10 -7.94 9.17
C ARG A 56 30.70 -7.49 10.48
N VAL A 57 29.98 -6.66 11.23
CA VAL A 57 30.47 -6.17 12.53
C VAL A 57 30.62 -7.34 13.52
N MET A 58 29.71 -8.28 13.52
CA MET A 58 29.81 -9.47 14.36
C MET A 58 31.03 -10.31 14.04
N VAL A 59 31.31 -10.52 12.76
CA VAL A 59 32.50 -11.26 12.31
C VAL A 59 33.76 -10.52 12.71
N GLU A 60 33.83 -9.21 12.50
CA GLU A 60 34.97 -8.39 12.89
C GLU A 60 35.22 -8.45 14.40
N ASN A 61 34.17 -8.37 15.19
CA ASN A 61 34.29 -8.47 16.67
C ASN A 61 34.83 -9.84 17.10
N GLU A 62 34.38 -10.90 16.46
CA GLU A 62 34.90 -12.23 16.77
C GLU A 62 36.37 -12.37 16.43
N GLU A 63 36.78 -11.84 15.26
CA GLU A 63 38.19 -11.85 14.86
C GLU A 63 39.06 -11.06 15.87
N LEU A 64 38.58 -9.88 16.28
CA LEU A 64 39.32 -9.08 17.27
C LEU A 64 39.45 -9.80 18.61
N LYS A 65 38.42 -10.49 19.05
CA LYS A 65 38.46 -11.29 20.28
C LYS A 65 39.47 -12.43 20.17
N ARG A 66 39.59 -13.07 19.03
CA ARG A 66 40.55 -14.15 18.80
C ARG A 66 41.99 -13.66 18.80
N ARG A 67 42.22 -12.43 18.36
CA ARG A 67 43.58 -11.82 18.35
C ARG A 67 44.05 -11.44 19.74
N ASN A 68 43.11 -11.14 20.61
CA ASN A 68 43.43 -10.81 21.98
C ASN A 68 43.46 -12.03 22.85
#